data_48db1b9f88261e47ebbd3e3bcbdaf242
#
_entry.id   48db1b9f88261e47ebbd3e3bcbdaf242
#
_cell.length_a   1.000
_cell.length_b   1.000
_cell.length_c   1.000
_cell.angle_alpha   90.00
_cell.angle_beta   90.00
_cell.angle_gamma   90.00
#
_symmetry.space_group_name_H-M   'P 1'
#
loop_
_entity.id
_entity.type
_entity.pdbx_description
1 polymer ?
#
loop_
_entity_poly.entity_id
_entity_poly.type
_entity_poly.pdbx_seq_one_letter_code
_entity_poly.pdbx_strand_id
1 'polypeptide(L)'
;MFARQFFRPATALTSHVRRYASTDAAPKSSNALLFGGLAAAAGAGGYYFYNTNTNSHGATHESNAHGQPASKDEEQNVPAKAADPSKCFTGGDQGFVSLKLESVEQINHNTKKLRFHLPTEDSVSGLSIASALITKYKGPEMEKPVIRPYTPVSDEDTAGYLDFIIKRYPDGPMSEHLHSMNPGQRLDMKGPIPKYPWSPNKHDHIALIAGGTGITPMWQLARAIFKNPEDKTKVTLVFGNVSEEDILLKREWEALENEYPNRFRAFYVLDKPPEGWQQGKGFITKELLKTVLPGPKDANVKVFVCGPPGMYKAISGPKKSPSDQGDLNGLLKELGYEKEQVYKF
;
A
#
# COMPACT_ATOMS: atom_id res chain seq x y z
N MET A 1 4.32 -2.12 -63.30
CA MET A 1 3.63 -0.93 -62.77
C MET A 1 3.84 -0.93 -61.24
N PHE A 2 4.82 -0.16 -60.74
CA PHE A 2 5.18 -0.08 -59.33
C PHE A 2 4.51 1.14 -58.70
N ALA A 3 3.67 0.95 -57.70
CA ALA A 3 3.10 2.02 -56.88
C ALA A 3 4.10 2.40 -55.78
N ARG A 4 4.58 3.62 -55.78
CA ARG A 4 5.41 4.24 -54.71
C ARG A 4 4.49 4.71 -53.59
N GLN A 5 4.70 4.20 -52.37
CA GLN A 5 4.14 4.76 -51.15
C GLN A 5 5.01 5.94 -50.69
N PHE A 6 4.36 7.09 -50.50
CA PHE A 6 4.98 8.29 -49.95
C PHE A 6 4.96 8.24 -48.40
N PHE A 7 6.13 8.25 -47.80
CA PHE A 7 6.30 8.56 -46.39
C PHE A 7 6.16 10.06 -46.16
N ARG A 8 5.28 10.47 -45.26
CA ARG A 8 5.25 11.84 -44.72
C ARG A 8 6.07 11.90 -43.45
N PRO A 9 6.97 12.88 -43.23
CA PRO A 9 7.68 13.06 -41.99
C PRO A 9 6.77 13.71 -40.92
N ALA A 10 6.88 13.23 -39.68
CA ALA A 10 6.23 13.79 -38.52
C ALA A 10 6.84 15.16 -38.18
N THR A 11 6.01 16.17 -38.04
CA THR A 11 6.35 17.49 -37.55
C THR A 11 6.65 17.47 -36.06
N ALA A 12 7.88 17.85 -35.70
CA ALA A 12 8.29 18.06 -34.31
C ALA A 12 7.59 19.30 -33.72
N LEU A 13 6.86 19.12 -32.62
CA LEU A 13 6.40 20.23 -31.80
C LEU A 13 7.55 20.70 -30.90
N THR A 14 8.11 21.86 -31.23
CA THR A 14 9.04 22.60 -30.36
C THR A 14 8.25 23.28 -29.23
N SER A 15 8.37 22.78 -27.99
CA SER A 15 7.89 23.46 -26.81
C SER A 15 8.90 24.54 -26.37
N HIS A 16 8.46 25.79 -26.34
CA HIS A 16 9.21 26.90 -25.77
C HIS A 16 9.28 26.76 -24.23
N VAL A 17 10.44 26.38 -23.71
CA VAL A 17 10.76 26.51 -22.29
C VAL A 17 11.30 27.91 -22.04
N ARG A 18 10.53 28.76 -21.34
CA ARG A 18 11.02 30.03 -20.82
C ARG A 18 11.96 29.75 -19.65
N ARG A 19 13.25 30.14 -19.81
CA ARG A 19 14.22 30.18 -18.72
C ARG A 19 13.91 31.35 -17.81
N TYR A 20 13.63 31.08 -16.54
CA TYR A 20 13.75 32.08 -15.49
C TYR A 20 15.11 31.90 -14.79
N ALA A 21 15.96 32.90 -14.93
CA ALA A 21 17.13 33.07 -14.09
C ALA A 21 16.67 33.62 -12.73
N SER A 22 17.02 32.99 -11.63
CA SER A 22 16.97 33.59 -10.30
C SER A 22 18.37 33.58 -9.72
N THR A 23 18.85 34.78 -9.45
CA THR A 23 19.98 35.07 -8.57
C THR A 23 19.52 34.98 -7.12
N ASP A 24 20.47 34.56 -6.29
CA ASP A 24 20.68 34.86 -4.87
C ASP A 24 20.32 33.84 -3.80
N ALA A 25 21.44 33.51 -3.13
CA ALA A 25 21.65 33.27 -1.71
C ALA A 25 20.93 32.09 -1.02
N ALA A 26 21.71 31.03 -0.80
CA ALA A 26 21.39 29.95 0.13
C ALA A 26 21.55 30.39 1.60
N PRO A 27 20.62 30.08 2.51
CA PRO A 27 20.92 29.94 3.90
C PRO A 27 21.34 28.51 4.22
N LYS A 28 22.50 28.33 4.80
CA LYS A 28 22.97 27.12 5.45
C LYS A 28 22.01 26.78 6.59
N SER A 29 21.26 25.69 6.50
CA SER A 29 20.58 25.08 7.64
C SER A 29 20.93 23.61 7.76
N SER A 30 21.48 23.27 8.89
CA SER A 30 21.87 21.97 9.40
C SER A 30 20.62 21.07 9.58
N ASN A 31 20.32 20.21 8.62
CA ASN A 31 19.23 19.22 8.70
C ASN A 31 19.72 17.77 8.67
N ALA A 32 20.93 17.52 9.15
CA ALA A 32 21.48 16.15 9.24
C ALA A 32 20.86 15.28 10.36
N LEU A 33 19.98 15.83 11.20
CA LEU A 33 19.40 15.13 12.37
C LEU A 33 17.97 14.60 12.18
N LEU A 34 17.34 14.78 11.02
CA LEU A 34 15.93 14.38 10.81
C LEU A 34 15.73 12.95 10.26
N PHE A 35 16.78 12.29 9.78
CA PHE A 35 16.65 10.94 9.17
C PHE A 35 16.85 9.78 10.16
N GLY A 36 17.46 10.01 11.33
CA GLY A 36 17.69 8.96 12.34
C GLY A 36 16.48 8.61 13.21
N GLY A 37 15.46 9.45 13.27
CA GLY A 37 14.31 9.27 14.18
C GLY A 37 13.10 8.52 13.59
N LEU A 38 13.07 8.27 12.30
CA LEU A 38 11.87 7.80 11.59
C LEU A 38 11.65 6.28 11.60
N ALA A 39 12.66 5.48 11.91
CA ALA A 39 12.54 4.02 11.96
C ALA A 39 11.83 3.52 13.24
N ALA A 40 11.91 4.28 14.35
CA ALA A 40 11.33 3.88 15.64
C ALA A 40 9.80 4.02 15.72
N ALA A 41 9.18 4.92 14.94
CA ALA A 41 7.75 5.20 15.02
C ALA A 41 6.86 4.10 14.40
N ALA A 42 7.36 3.33 13.42
CA ALA A 42 6.62 2.19 12.87
C ALA A 42 6.50 1.02 13.85
N GLY A 43 7.43 0.94 14.83
CA GLY A 43 7.41 -0.05 15.91
C GLY A 43 6.36 0.22 16.99
N ALA A 44 6.15 1.48 17.34
CA ALA A 44 5.29 1.87 18.47
C ALA A 44 3.78 1.71 18.17
N GLY A 45 3.35 1.94 16.91
CA GLY A 45 1.93 1.81 16.52
C GLY A 45 1.40 0.37 16.60
N GLY A 46 2.24 -0.63 16.27
CA GLY A 46 1.87 -2.04 16.38
C GLY A 46 1.79 -2.54 17.83
N TYR A 47 2.63 -2.00 18.70
CA TYR A 47 2.65 -2.31 20.12
C TYR A 47 1.41 -1.78 20.85
N TYR A 48 1.00 -0.55 20.53
CA TYR A 48 -0.18 0.08 21.14
C TYR A 48 -1.47 -0.67 20.80
N PHE A 49 -1.61 -1.12 19.54
CA PHE A 49 -2.81 -1.87 19.12
C PHE A 49 -2.93 -3.23 19.81
N TYR A 50 -1.84 -3.95 20.02
CA TYR A 50 -1.86 -5.24 20.70
C TYR A 50 -2.22 -5.11 22.18
N ASN A 51 -1.70 -4.10 22.87
CA ASN A 51 -1.92 -3.91 24.31
C ASN A 51 -3.33 -3.39 24.66
N THR A 52 -3.96 -2.61 23.80
CA THR A 52 -5.33 -2.10 24.07
C THR A 52 -6.41 -3.16 23.87
N ASN A 53 -6.15 -4.20 23.04
CA ASN A 53 -7.14 -5.28 22.84
C ASN A 53 -7.04 -6.41 23.87
N THR A 54 -5.98 -6.49 24.68
CA THR A 54 -5.83 -7.56 25.70
C THR A 54 -6.34 -7.17 27.08
N ASN A 55 -6.68 -5.88 27.31
CA ASN A 55 -7.12 -5.38 28.62
C ASN A 55 -8.64 -5.22 28.79
N SER A 56 -9.47 -5.75 27.90
CA SER A 56 -10.94 -5.61 27.98
C SER A 56 -11.67 -6.87 28.50
N HIS A 57 -11.05 -7.68 29.35
CA HIS A 57 -11.77 -8.73 30.07
C HIS A 57 -11.45 -8.64 31.54
N GLY A 58 -12.40 -8.09 32.30
CA GLY A 58 -12.40 -8.19 33.77
C GLY A 58 -13.08 -7.02 34.48
N ALA A 59 -14.40 -6.98 34.52
CA ALA A 59 -15.13 -6.38 35.64
C ALA A 59 -16.51 -7.01 35.72
N THR A 60 -16.66 -7.89 36.71
CA THR A 60 -17.92 -8.38 37.21
C THR A 60 -18.60 -7.28 38.00
N HIS A 61 -19.89 -7.05 37.77
CA HIS A 61 -20.80 -6.49 38.78
C HIS A 61 -22.16 -7.19 38.73
N GLU A 62 -22.47 -7.82 39.86
CA GLU A 62 -23.81 -8.27 40.23
C GLU A 62 -24.73 -7.07 40.51
N SER A 63 -25.99 -7.15 40.14
CA SER A 63 -27.14 -7.16 41.04
C SER A 63 -28.48 -6.81 40.37
N ASN A 64 -29.44 -7.71 40.65
CA ASN A 64 -30.88 -7.53 40.92
C ASN A 64 -31.87 -7.02 39.87
N ALA A 65 -32.61 -7.99 39.35
CA ALA A 65 -34.07 -8.25 39.39
C ALA A 65 -35.07 -7.08 39.24
N HIS A 66 -35.92 -7.14 38.22
CA HIS A 66 -37.37 -7.31 38.20
C HIS A 66 -37.99 -6.92 36.84
N GLY A 67 -38.86 -7.82 36.33
CA GLY A 67 -40.01 -7.37 35.53
C GLY A 67 -40.11 -7.81 34.08
N GLN A 68 -40.56 -9.02 33.87
CA GLN A 68 -41.52 -9.53 32.83
C GLN A 68 -41.34 -9.27 31.31
N PRO A 69 -41.94 -10.12 30.44
CA PRO A 69 -41.31 -10.58 29.21
C PRO A 69 -41.87 -9.89 27.99
N ALA A 70 -41.01 -9.58 27.03
CA ALA A 70 -41.42 -9.20 25.67
C ALA A 70 -40.74 -10.16 24.66
N SER A 71 -41.63 -10.75 23.87
CA SER A 71 -41.48 -11.39 22.56
C SER A 71 -40.12 -11.91 22.10
N LYS A 72 -40.09 -13.22 21.91
CA LYS A 72 -39.09 -13.94 21.14
C LYS A 72 -39.06 -13.44 19.71
N ASP A 73 -38.10 -12.60 19.36
CA ASP A 73 -37.66 -12.45 18.01
C ASP A 73 -36.72 -13.63 17.71
N GLU A 74 -37.12 -14.45 16.74
CA GLU A 74 -36.32 -15.54 16.20
C GLU A 74 -35.07 -14.90 15.53
N GLU A 75 -33.94 -14.95 16.24
CA GLU A 75 -32.63 -14.81 15.57
C GLU A 75 -32.52 -15.94 14.56
N GLN A 76 -32.71 -15.57 13.30
CA GLN A 76 -32.39 -16.43 12.16
C GLN A 76 -30.90 -16.72 12.23
N ASN A 77 -30.60 -17.92 12.72
CA ASN A 77 -29.29 -18.53 12.69
C ASN A 77 -28.89 -18.76 11.22
N VAL A 78 -28.29 -17.72 10.60
CA VAL A 78 -27.71 -17.85 9.26
C VAL A 78 -26.51 -18.78 9.42
N PRO A 79 -26.53 -19.99 8.85
CA PRO A 79 -25.41 -20.92 8.98
C PRO A 79 -24.15 -20.24 8.44
N ALA A 80 -23.09 -20.24 9.24
CA ALA A 80 -21.77 -19.77 8.82
C ALA A 80 -21.42 -20.47 7.50
N LYS A 81 -21.23 -19.68 6.44
CA LYS A 81 -20.88 -20.19 5.10
C LYS A 81 -19.64 -21.07 5.27
N ALA A 82 -19.75 -22.35 4.92
CA ALA A 82 -18.65 -23.30 5.00
C ALA A 82 -17.41 -22.68 4.33
N ALA A 83 -16.26 -22.74 5.00
CA ALA A 83 -15.02 -22.20 4.47
C ALA A 83 -14.70 -22.89 3.14
N ASP A 84 -14.39 -22.12 2.13
CA ASP A 84 -13.97 -22.61 0.83
C ASP A 84 -12.60 -23.30 1.00
N PRO A 85 -12.50 -24.64 0.81
CA PRO A 85 -11.26 -25.37 1.08
C PRO A 85 -10.12 -24.99 0.15
N SER A 86 -10.39 -24.30 -0.95
CA SER A 86 -9.38 -23.79 -1.87
C SER A 86 -8.69 -22.50 -1.33
N LYS A 87 -9.24 -21.83 -0.31
CA LYS A 87 -8.71 -20.59 0.24
C LYS A 87 -7.81 -20.83 1.44
N CYS A 88 -6.57 -20.34 1.36
CA CYS A 88 -5.61 -20.42 2.46
C CYS A 88 -6.04 -19.57 3.67
N PHE A 89 -6.49 -18.32 3.41
CA PHE A 89 -6.94 -17.41 4.44
C PHE A 89 -8.45 -17.17 4.32
N THR A 90 -9.19 -17.59 5.34
CA THR A 90 -10.65 -17.49 5.37
C THR A 90 -11.17 -16.40 6.31
N GLY A 91 -10.25 -15.77 7.08
CA GLY A 91 -10.62 -14.76 8.08
C GLY A 91 -11.25 -15.36 9.35
N GLY A 92 -11.99 -14.53 10.08
CA GLY A 92 -12.71 -14.95 11.28
C GLY A 92 -11.80 -15.61 12.31
N ASP A 93 -12.20 -16.79 12.80
CA ASP A 93 -11.55 -17.54 13.88
C ASP A 93 -10.43 -18.49 13.40
N GLN A 94 -10.07 -18.46 12.12
CA GLN A 94 -9.04 -19.35 11.56
C GLN A 94 -7.70 -19.33 12.30
N GLY A 95 -7.33 -18.21 12.94
CA GLY A 95 -6.04 -18.08 13.61
C GLY A 95 -4.89 -17.77 12.64
N PHE A 96 -3.66 -18.18 13.02
CA PHE A 96 -2.48 -18.01 12.17
C PHE A 96 -2.23 -19.29 11.37
N VAL A 97 -1.95 -19.12 10.08
CA VAL A 97 -1.51 -20.16 9.16
C VAL A 97 0.00 -20.04 8.99
N SER A 98 0.72 -21.15 9.18
CA SER A 98 2.18 -21.17 9.05
C SER A 98 2.55 -21.55 7.62
N LEU A 99 3.08 -20.60 6.82
CA LEU A 99 3.48 -20.82 5.44
C LEU A 99 4.99 -21.00 5.30
N LYS A 100 5.39 -21.90 4.40
CA LYS A 100 6.80 -22.21 4.11
C LYS A 100 7.34 -21.24 3.07
N LEU A 101 8.49 -20.61 3.36
CA LEU A 101 9.24 -19.83 2.39
C LEU A 101 9.81 -20.78 1.31
N GLU A 102 9.47 -20.52 0.07
CA GLU A 102 9.89 -21.28 -1.10
C GLU A 102 11.19 -20.73 -1.66
N SER A 103 11.19 -19.43 -1.97
CA SER A 103 12.31 -18.77 -2.64
C SER A 103 12.48 -17.33 -2.20
N VAL A 104 13.70 -16.84 -2.37
CA VAL A 104 14.12 -15.47 -2.08
C VAL A 104 14.83 -14.93 -3.31
N GLU A 105 14.37 -13.77 -3.80
CA GLU A 105 14.98 -13.04 -4.90
C GLU A 105 15.43 -11.66 -4.42
N GLN A 106 16.69 -11.29 -4.68
CA GLN A 106 17.18 -9.94 -4.38
C GLN A 106 16.69 -8.97 -5.46
N ILE A 107 15.88 -7.97 -5.09
CA ILE A 107 15.37 -6.95 -6.02
C ILE A 107 16.36 -5.79 -6.16
N ASN A 108 16.83 -5.26 -5.03
CA ASN A 108 17.87 -4.23 -4.98
C ASN A 108 18.67 -4.34 -3.68
N HIS A 109 19.53 -3.36 -3.38
CA HIS A 109 20.46 -3.38 -2.23
C HIS A 109 19.78 -3.60 -0.86
N ASN A 110 18.50 -3.29 -0.71
CA ASN A 110 17.78 -3.37 0.57
C ASN A 110 16.39 -4.03 0.47
N THR A 111 16.02 -4.60 -0.69
CA THR A 111 14.69 -5.14 -0.92
C THR A 111 14.77 -6.54 -1.52
N LYS A 112 13.97 -7.46 -0.98
CA LYS A 112 13.82 -8.83 -1.44
C LYS A 112 12.38 -9.13 -1.83
N LYS A 113 12.20 -10.01 -2.82
CA LYS A 113 10.94 -10.70 -3.06
C LYS A 113 10.99 -12.05 -2.36
N LEU A 114 9.98 -12.33 -1.54
CA LEU A 114 9.83 -13.56 -0.78
C LEU A 114 8.60 -14.29 -1.28
N ARG A 115 8.76 -15.51 -1.76
CA ARG A 115 7.68 -16.40 -2.18
C ARG A 115 7.37 -17.40 -1.09
N PHE A 116 6.10 -17.51 -0.72
CA PHE A 116 5.61 -18.49 0.24
C PHE A 116 4.65 -19.46 -0.43
N HIS A 117 4.84 -20.76 -0.18
CA HIS A 117 3.90 -21.79 -0.60
C HIS A 117 2.58 -21.69 0.15
N LEU A 118 1.49 -21.79 -0.56
CA LEU A 118 0.17 -22.06 -0.01
C LEU A 118 0.02 -23.54 0.37
N PRO A 119 -1.02 -23.94 1.14
CA PRO A 119 -1.13 -25.31 1.65
C PRO A 119 -1.11 -26.39 0.57
N THR A 120 -1.66 -26.13 -0.61
CA THR A 120 -1.65 -27.00 -1.78
C THR A 120 -1.34 -26.17 -3.04
N GLU A 121 -0.97 -26.85 -4.12
CA GLU A 121 -0.68 -26.23 -5.42
C GLU A 121 -1.92 -25.53 -6.04
N ASP A 122 -3.12 -26.01 -5.71
CA ASP A 122 -4.38 -25.46 -6.20
C ASP A 122 -4.96 -24.40 -5.25
N SER A 123 -4.40 -24.22 -4.05
CA SER A 123 -4.90 -23.23 -3.10
C SER A 123 -4.63 -21.82 -3.60
N VAL A 124 -5.60 -20.93 -3.38
CA VAL A 124 -5.45 -19.48 -3.57
C VAL A 124 -5.33 -18.77 -2.24
N SER A 125 -4.84 -17.53 -2.24
CA SER A 125 -4.65 -16.77 -1.00
C SER A 125 -5.93 -16.56 -0.19
N GLY A 126 -7.07 -16.37 -0.85
CA GLY A 126 -8.34 -15.97 -0.21
C GLY A 126 -8.43 -14.49 0.13
N LEU A 127 -7.43 -13.67 -0.30
CA LEU A 127 -7.49 -12.23 -0.14
C LEU A 127 -8.56 -11.62 -1.06
N SER A 128 -9.13 -10.52 -0.61
CA SER A 128 -9.85 -9.58 -1.46
C SER A 128 -8.91 -8.44 -1.88
N ILE A 129 -9.29 -7.73 -2.94
CA ILE A 129 -8.59 -6.52 -3.39
C ILE A 129 -8.52 -5.51 -2.23
N ALA A 130 -7.39 -4.82 -2.10
CA ALA A 130 -7.10 -3.88 -1.03
C ALA A 130 -7.20 -4.52 0.37
N SER A 131 -6.59 -5.69 0.54
CA SER A 131 -6.44 -6.36 1.82
C SER A 131 -4.98 -6.72 2.11
N ALA A 132 -4.68 -6.90 3.40
CA ALA A 132 -3.34 -7.26 3.87
C ALA A 132 -3.38 -8.58 4.66
N LEU A 133 -2.21 -9.16 4.90
CA LEU A 133 -1.98 -10.22 5.86
C LEU A 133 -1.23 -9.68 7.07
N ILE A 134 -1.57 -10.17 8.24
CA ILE A 134 -0.78 -9.95 9.47
C ILE A 134 0.27 -11.05 9.53
N THR A 135 1.55 -10.67 9.63
CA THR A 135 2.65 -11.60 9.89
C THR A 135 3.02 -11.57 11.38
N LYS A 136 3.43 -12.70 11.91
CA LYS A 136 3.83 -12.86 13.32
C LYS A 136 5.17 -13.59 13.38
N TYR A 137 6.10 -13.03 14.16
CA TYR A 137 7.38 -13.63 14.49
C TYR A 137 7.70 -13.46 15.97
N LYS A 138 8.23 -14.52 16.59
CA LYS A 138 8.76 -14.48 17.96
C LYS A 138 10.10 -15.20 17.98
N GLY A 139 11.18 -14.46 18.14
CA GLY A 139 12.52 -15.01 18.35
C GLY A 139 12.71 -15.57 19.75
N PRO A 140 13.78 -16.38 19.97
CA PRO A 140 14.05 -17.03 21.27
C PRO A 140 14.17 -16.05 22.43
N GLU A 141 14.81 -14.92 22.19
CA GLU A 141 15.09 -13.89 23.21
C GLU A 141 13.95 -12.84 23.34
N MET A 142 12.86 -13.01 22.59
CA MET A 142 11.78 -12.04 22.58
C MET A 142 10.71 -12.40 23.62
N GLU A 143 10.38 -11.48 24.51
CA GLU A 143 9.23 -11.65 25.43
C GLU A 143 7.90 -11.70 24.68
N LYS A 144 7.73 -10.83 23.70
CA LYS A 144 6.48 -10.69 22.91
C LYS A 144 6.73 -10.86 21.42
N PRO A 145 5.75 -11.41 20.68
CA PRO A 145 5.87 -11.52 19.24
C PRO A 145 5.83 -10.13 18.57
N VAL A 146 6.56 -10.00 17.48
CA VAL A 146 6.44 -8.88 16.54
C VAL A 146 5.34 -9.22 15.56
N ILE A 147 4.42 -8.28 15.36
CA ILE A 147 3.28 -8.41 14.46
C ILE A 147 3.27 -7.22 13.49
N ARG A 148 3.24 -7.49 12.19
CA ARG A 148 3.21 -6.45 11.15
C ARG A 148 2.30 -6.83 9.99
N PRO A 149 1.56 -5.87 9.44
CA PRO A 149 0.80 -6.07 8.21
C PRO A 149 1.71 -5.97 6.98
N TYR A 150 1.48 -6.87 6.01
CA TYR A 150 2.08 -6.81 4.69
C TYR A 150 1.02 -7.08 3.63
N THR A 151 1.16 -6.43 2.48
CA THR A 151 0.29 -6.63 1.32
C THR A 151 1.04 -7.46 0.27
N PRO A 152 0.55 -8.66 -0.09
CA PRO A 152 1.11 -9.44 -1.17
C PRO A 152 1.05 -8.71 -2.52
N VAL A 153 2.00 -9.01 -3.39
CA VAL A 153 2.08 -8.46 -4.75
C VAL A 153 1.67 -9.47 -5.83
N SER A 154 1.51 -10.75 -5.49
CA SER A 154 0.87 -11.76 -6.35
C SER A 154 -0.63 -11.50 -6.48
N ASP A 155 -1.23 -12.02 -7.55
CA ASP A 155 -2.68 -11.93 -7.77
C ASP A 155 -3.45 -12.71 -6.70
N GLU A 156 -4.67 -12.28 -6.39
CA GLU A 156 -5.53 -12.92 -5.40
C GLU A 156 -5.94 -14.34 -5.80
N ASP A 157 -6.00 -14.59 -7.12
CA ASP A 157 -6.33 -15.88 -7.74
C ASP A 157 -5.08 -16.70 -8.14
N THR A 158 -3.88 -16.25 -7.77
CA THR A 158 -2.66 -17.04 -7.97
C THR A 158 -2.72 -18.31 -7.14
N ALA A 159 -2.64 -19.47 -7.82
CA ALA A 159 -2.64 -20.77 -7.16
C ALA A 159 -1.24 -21.17 -6.68
N GLY A 160 -1.16 -21.85 -5.54
CA GLY A 160 0.02 -22.50 -4.98
C GLY A 160 0.96 -21.59 -4.21
N TYR A 161 0.97 -20.28 -4.45
CA TYR A 161 1.92 -19.38 -3.78
C TYR A 161 1.39 -17.97 -3.58
N LEU A 162 2.10 -17.22 -2.75
CA LEU A 162 1.97 -15.76 -2.64
C LEU A 162 3.35 -15.09 -2.51
N ASP A 163 3.47 -13.91 -3.12
CA ASP A 163 4.71 -13.14 -3.16
C ASP A 163 4.59 -11.85 -2.34
N PHE A 164 5.67 -11.55 -1.58
CA PHE A 164 5.84 -10.26 -0.93
C PHE A 164 7.08 -9.55 -1.45
N ILE A 165 7.02 -8.22 -1.53
CA ILE A 165 8.20 -7.36 -1.70
C ILE A 165 8.46 -6.69 -0.36
N ILE A 166 9.61 -7.00 0.23
CA ILE A 166 9.99 -6.59 1.58
C ILE A 166 11.27 -5.75 1.53
N LYS A 167 11.15 -4.48 1.93
CA LYS A 167 12.31 -3.61 2.16
C LYS A 167 12.83 -3.81 3.57
N ARG A 168 14.13 -3.91 3.72
CA ARG A 168 14.83 -3.97 5.00
C ARG A 168 14.88 -2.57 5.60
N TYR A 169 14.41 -2.44 6.82
CA TYR A 169 14.52 -1.22 7.61
C TYR A 169 15.48 -1.47 8.77
N PRO A 170 16.51 -0.64 8.96
CA PRO A 170 17.33 -0.69 10.18
C PRO A 170 16.41 -0.60 11.41
N ASP A 171 16.66 -1.43 12.42
CA ASP A 171 15.87 -1.52 13.66
C ASP A 171 14.40 -1.96 13.44
N GLY A 172 14.06 -2.49 12.27
CA GLY A 172 12.76 -3.06 11.96
C GLY A 172 12.71 -4.58 12.21
N PRO A 173 12.36 -5.07 13.40
CA PRO A 173 12.57 -6.48 13.78
C PRO A 173 11.88 -7.48 12.86
N MET A 174 10.71 -7.15 12.28
CA MET A 174 10.05 -8.03 11.32
C MET A 174 10.76 -8.00 9.95
N SER A 175 11.17 -6.82 9.46
CA SER A 175 11.85 -6.72 8.19
C SER A 175 13.25 -7.36 8.23
N GLU A 176 13.95 -7.23 9.36
CA GLU A 176 15.22 -7.93 9.61
C GLU A 176 15.01 -9.45 9.62
N HIS A 177 14.00 -9.94 10.34
CA HIS A 177 13.67 -11.37 10.37
C HIS A 177 13.38 -11.88 8.95
N LEU A 178 12.49 -11.22 8.20
CA LEU A 178 12.13 -11.61 6.84
C LEU A 178 13.35 -11.63 5.89
N HIS A 179 14.27 -10.66 6.05
CA HIS A 179 15.49 -10.63 5.27
C HIS A 179 16.52 -11.72 5.66
N SER A 180 16.46 -12.24 6.89
CA SER A 180 17.31 -13.33 7.37
C SER A 180 16.76 -14.73 7.06
N MET A 181 15.50 -14.82 6.62
CA MET A 181 14.87 -16.10 6.32
C MET A 181 15.50 -16.77 5.10
N ASN A 182 15.62 -18.11 5.19
CA ASN A 182 16.06 -18.98 4.11
C ASN A 182 14.91 -19.86 3.63
N PRO A 183 14.94 -20.32 2.37
CA PRO A 183 13.97 -21.30 1.85
C PRO A 183 13.83 -22.50 2.80
N GLY A 184 12.62 -22.96 3.00
CA GLY A 184 12.26 -24.02 3.94
C GLY A 184 11.78 -23.54 5.30
N GLN A 185 12.16 -22.34 5.74
CA GLN A 185 11.68 -21.76 7.00
C GLN A 185 10.20 -21.32 6.89
N ARG A 186 9.56 -21.13 8.02
CA ARG A 186 8.11 -20.84 8.07
C ARG A 186 7.83 -19.49 8.74
N LEU A 187 6.75 -18.84 8.30
CA LEU A 187 6.25 -17.61 8.87
C LEU A 187 4.74 -17.75 9.16
N ASP A 188 4.35 -17.34 10.34
CA ASP A 188 2.94 -17.30 10.75
C ASP A 188 2.25 -16.08 10.14
N MET A 189 1.13 -16.34 9.44
CA MET A 189 0.33 -15.29 8.81
C MET A 189 -1.15 -15.46 9.15
N LYS A 190 -1.87 -14.34 9.25
CA LYS A 190 -3.32 -14.31 9.50
C LYS A 190 -3.99 -13.29 8.57
N GLY A 191 -5.15 -13.63 8.04
CA GLY A 191 -5.96 -12.74 7.21
C GLY A 191 -7.15 -13.45 6.58
N PRO A 192 -7.77 -12.83 5.56
CA PRO A 192 -7.50 -11.48 5.05
C PRO A 192 -7.86 -10.37 6.04
N ILE A 193 -7.13 -9.27 5.98
CA ILE A 193 -7.47 -8.04 6.71
C ILE A 193 -7.92 -7.01 5.66
N PRO A 194 -9.22 -6.90 5.38
CA PRO A 194 -9.74 -5.93 4.42
C PRO A 194 -9.38 -4.52 4.85
N LYS A 195 -8.95 -3.68 3.88
CA LYS A 195 -8.61 -2.28 4.10
C LYS A 195 -9.61 -1.37 3.43
N TYR A 196 -9.82 -1.56 2.15
CA TYR A 196 -10.74 -0.75 1.37
C TYR A 196 -11.64 -1.63 0.50
N PRO A 197 -12.99 -1.52 0.60
CA PRO A 197 -13.90 -2.33 -0.21
C PRO A 197 -13.89 -1.80 -1.66
N TRP A 198 -13.16 -2.47 -2.54
CA TRP A 198 -13.11 -2.16 -3.97
C TRP A 198 -14.22 -2.89 -4.72
N SER A 199 -14.79 -2.21 -5.70
CA SER A 199 -15.61 -2.81 -6.78
C SER A 199 -15.31 -2.08 -8.10
N PRO A 200 -15.47 -2.74 -9.26
CA PRO A 200 -15.24 -2.12 -10.55
C PRO A 200 -16.05 -0.83 -10.73
N ASN A 201 -15.43 0.20 -11.30
CA ASN A 201 -16.03 1.51 -11.54
C ASN A 201 -16.57 2.22 -10.29
N LYS A 202 -16.08 1.85 -9.10
CA LYS A 202 -16.46 2.52 -7.84
C LYS A 202 -16.09 4.00 -7.84
N HIS A 203 -15.01 4.33 -8.52
CA HIS A 203 -14.52 5.69 -8.72
C HIS A 203 -14.18 5.92 -10.19
N ASP A 204 -14.41 7.13 -10.67
CA ASP A 204 -14.08 7.50 -12.05
C ASP A 204 -12.57 7.69 -12.23
N HIS A 205 -11.93 8.26 -11.20
CA HIS A 205 -10.49 8.49 -11.16
C HIS A 205 -9.94 8.29 -9.75
N ILE A 206 -8.90 7.47 -9.63
CA ILE A 206 -8.16 7.34 -8.38
C ILE A 206 -6.75 7.89 -8.50
N ALA A 207 -6.29 8.52 -7.43
CA ALA A 207 -4.89 8.90 -7.26
C ALA A 207 -4.23 8.00 -6.22
N LEU A 208 -3.08 7.45 -6.55
CA LEU A 208 -2.24 6.60 -5.71
C LEU A 208 -0.98 7.36 -5.33
N ILE A 209 -0.82 7.75 -4.06
CA ILE A 209 0.36 8.47 -3.58
C ILE A 209 1.14 7.53 -2.68
N ALA A 210 2.30 7.05 -3.17
CA ALA A 210 3.08 6.01 -2.53
C ALA A 210 4.49 6.48 -2.14
N GLY A 211 5.04 5.91 -1.06
CA GLY A 211 6.44 6.06 -0.66
C GLY A 211 7.07 4.72 -0.30
N GLY A 212 8.16 4.34 -1.00
CA GLY A 212 8.85 3.08 -0.76
C GLY A 212 7.92 1.86 -0.86
N THR A 213 7.90 1.00 0.18
CA THR A 213 7.01 -0.19 0.20
C THR A 213 5.53 0.11 0.34
N GLY A 214 5.14 1.38 0.55
CA GLY A 214 3.74 1.81 0.43
C GLY A 214 3.15 1.62 -0.97
N ILE A 215 3.98 1.24 -1.94
CA ILE A 215 3.56 0.89 -3.29
C ILE A 215 2.77 -0.43 -3.37
N THR A 216 2.96 -1.37 -2.43
CA THR A 216 2.36 -2.71 -2.53
C THR A 216 0.83 -2.71 -2.49
N PRO A 217 0.10 -1.96 -1.62
CA PRO A 217 -1.34 -1.84 -1.72
C PRO A 217 -1.80 -1.07 -2.97
N MET A 218 -0.98 -0.14 -3.48
CA MET A 218 -1.28 0.56 -4.73
C MET A 218 -1.20 -0.37 -5.94
N TRP A 219 -0.19 -1.27 -5.95
CA TRP A 219 -0.07 -2.30 -6.97
C TRP A 219 -1.26 -3.26 -6.96
N GLN A 220 -1.70 -3.68 -5.79
CA GLN A 220 -2.87 -4.55 -5.66
C GLN A 220 -4.12 -3.91 -6.28
N LEU A 221 -4.38 -2.62 -6.01
CA LEU A 221 -5.50 -1.88 -6.61
C LEU A 221 -5.34 -1.73 -8.12
N ALA A 222 -4.20 -1.21 -8.57
CA ALA A 222 -3.97 -0.93 -9.99
C ALA A 222 -4.08 -2.21 -10.82
N ARG A 223 -3.43 -3.30 -10.39
CA ARG A 223 -3.50 -4.59 -11.07
C ARG A 223 -4.94 -5.09 -11.19
N ALA A 224 -5.72 -5.03 -10.12
CA ALA A 224 -7.11 -5.47 -10.15
C ALA A 224 -7.97 -4.64 -11.10
N ILE A 225 -7.74 -3.32 -11.17
CA ILE A 225 -8.44 -2.40 -12.09
C ILE A 225 -8.11 -2.74 -13.55
N PHE A 226 -6.82 -2.93 -13.87
CA PHE A 226 -6.38 -3.14 -15.25
C PHE A 226 -6.57 -4.58 -15.74
N LYS A 227 -6.58 -5.57 -14.82
CA LYS A 227 -6.92 -6.97 -15.14
C LYS A 227 -8.40 -7.14 -15.47
N ASN A 228 -9.28 -6.28 -14.96
CA ASN A 228 -10.71 -6.35 -15.24
C ASN A 228 -11.09 -5.42 -16.41
N PRO A 229 -11.48 -5.95 -17.58
CA PRO A 229 -11.83 -5.13 -18.75
C PRO A 229 -13.08 -4.27 -18.53
N GLU A 230 -13.95 -4.62 -17.58
CA GLU A 230 -15.14 -3.85 -17.24
C GLU A 230 -14.85 -2.66 -16.31
N ASP A 231 -13.72 -2.66 -15.61
CA ASP A 231 -13.31 -1.53 -14.77
C ASP A 231 -12.67 -0.44 -15.63
N LYS A 232 -13.31 0.70 -15.74
CA LYS A 232 -12.87 1.85 -16.55
C LYS A 232 -12.19 2.95 -15.72
N THR A 233 -11.97 2.71 -14.45
CA THR A 233 -11.32 3.66 -13.53
C THR A 233 -9.99 4.16 -14.10
N LYS A 234 -9.80 5.48 -14.08
CA LYS A 234 -8.51 6.11 -14.38
C LYS A 234 -7.61 6.09 -13.14
N VAL A 235 -6.32 5.94 -13.34
CA VAL A 235 -5.35 5.84 -12.23
C VAL A 235 -4.17 6.77 -12.47
N THR A 236 -3.90 7.65 -11.51
CA THR A 236 -2.69 8.47 -11.46
C THR A 236 -1.82 8.01 -10.29
N LEU A 237 -0.58 7.63 -10.55
CA LEU A 237 0.40 7.26 -9.53
C LEU A 237 1.40 8.40 -9.31
N VAL A 238 1.61 8.78 -8.05
CA VAL A 238 2.73 9.63 -7.61
C VAL A 238 3.57 8.82 -6.63
N PHE A 239 4.81 8.50 -6.99
CA PHE A 239 5.63 7.55 -6.26
C PHE A 239 6.98 8.15 -5.84
N GLY A 240 7.13 8.40 -4.53
CA GLY A 240 8.35 8.93 -3.92
C GLY A 240 9.32 7.82 -3.50
N ASN A 241 10.60 7.96 -3.87
CA ASN A 241 11.68 7.04 -3.51
C ASN A 241 12.98 7.80 -3.22
N VAL A 242 13.98 7.14 -2.64
CA VAL A 242 15.29 7.75 -2.39
C VAL A 242 16.09 7.87 -3.69
N SER A 243 16.24 6.77 -4.41
CA SER A 243 16.99 6.72 -5.68
C SER A 243 16.16 6.01 -6.75
N GLU A 244 16.64 5.98 -7.99
CA GLU A 244 15.99 5.28 -9.08
C GLU A 244 15.94 3.76 -8.86
N GLU A 245 16.98 3.19 -8.24
CA GLU A 245 17.05 1.77 -7.88
C GLU A 245 16.02 1.36 -6.81
N ASP A 246 15.51 2.33 -6.05
CA ASP A 246 14.46 2.13 -5.05
C ASP A 246 13.04 2.09 -5.64
N ILE A 247 12.87 2.37 -6.93
CA ILE A 247 11.55 2.34 -7.59
C ILE A 247 11.13 0.88 -7.77
N LEU A 248 10.32 0.40 -6.84
CA LEU A 248 9.79 -0.97 -6.85
C LEU A 248 8.73 -1.15 -7.95
N LEU A 249 8.72 -2.32 -8.60
CA LEU A 249 7.78 -2.66 -9.67
C LEU A 249 7.84 -1.67 -10.86
N LYS A 250 9.02 -1.06 -11.12
CA LYS A 250 9.17 -0.03 -12.16
C LYS A 250 8.75 -0.54 -13.54
N ARG A 251 9.18 -1.76 -13.90
CA ARG A 251 8.86 -2.37 -15.20
C ARG A 251 7.37 -2.64 -15.35
N GLU A 252 6.72 -3.07 -14.29
CA GLU A 252 5.29 -3.34 -14.25
C GLU A 252 4.48 -2.05 -14.41
N TRP A 253 4.90 -0.96 -13.75
CA TRP A 253 4.27 0.35 -13.92
C TRP A 253 4.47 0.92 -15.32
N GLU A 254 5.66 0.81 -15.89
CA GLU A 254 5.95 1.20 -17.28
C GLU A 254 5.13 0.39 -18.28
N ALA A 255 4.97 -0.91 -18.04
CA ALA A 255 4.12 -1.77 -18.86
C ALA A 255 2.66 -1.33 -18.83
N LEU A 256 2.10 -1.03 -17.63
CA LEU A 256 0.75 -0.49 -17.50
C LEU A 256 0.57 0.85 -18.22
N GLU A 257 1.55 1.75 -18.13
CA GLU A 257 1.47 3.05 -18.79
C GLU A 257 1.51 2.92 -20.31
N ASN A 258 2.30 1.99 -20.83
CA ASN A 258 2.37 1.69 -22.26
C ASN A 258 1.09 1.02 -22.79
N GLU A 259 0.49 0.12 -22.01
CA GLU A 259 -0.72 -0.61 -22.38
C GLU A 259 -1.98 0.26 -22.26
N TYR A 260 -2.03 1.13 -21.22
CA TYR A 260 -3.19 1.95 -20.90
C TYR A 260 -2.90 3.45 -20.87
N PRO A 261 -2.31 4.06 -21.93
CA PRO A 261 -1.78 5.43 -21.91
C PRO A 261 -2.83 6.50 -21.64
N ASN A 262 -4.12 6.23 -21.87
CA ASN A 262 -5.23 7.13 -21.60
C ASN A 262 -5.88 6.96 -20.23
N ARG A 263 -5.49 5.90 -19.51
CA ARG A 263 -6.09 5.54 -18.21
C ARG A 263 -5.09 5.49 -17.07
N PHE A 264 -3.80 5.28 -17.35
CA PHE A 264 -2.74 5.21 -16.36
C PHE A 264 -1.63 6.22 -16.65
N ARG A 265 -1.17 6.91 -15.60
CA ARG A 265 0.00 7.78 -15.61
C ARG A 265 0.78 7.60 -14.31
N ALA A 266 2.11 7.51 -14.42
CA ALA A 266 3.02 7.42 -13.29
C ALA A 266 3.98 8.62 -13.25
N PHE A 267 4.12 9.22 -12.06
CA PHE A 267 5.03 10.32 -11.77
C PHE A 267 5.96 9.90 -10.63
N TYR A 268 7.25 9.86 -10.90
CA TYR A 268 8.26 9.48 -9.92
C TYR A 268 8.94 10.70 -9.33
N VAL A 269 9.16 10.67 -8.01
CA VAL A 269 9.89 11.72 -7.28
C VAL A 269 11.05 11.08 -6.54
N LEU A 270 12.28 11.56 -6.76
CA LEU A 270 13.48 11.00 -6.16
C LEU A 270 14.16 12.02 -5.25
N ASP A 271 14.49 11.61 -4.02
CA ASP A 271 15.26 12.41 -3.08
C ASP A 271 16.71 12.61 -3.56
N LYS A 272 17.30 11.55 -4.13
CA LYS A 272 18.65 11.53 -4.71
C LYS A 272 18.59 11.08 -6.18
N PRO A 273 18.13 11.95 -7.09
CA PRO A 273 18.00 11.60 -8.49
C PRO A 273 19.38 11.46 -9.15
N PRO A 274 19.54 10.55 -10.12
CA PRO A 274 20.74 10.50 -10.95
C PRO A 274 20.85 11.74 -11.86
N GLU A 275 22.05 11.97 -12.39
CA GLU A 275 22.25 12.99 -13.42
C GLU A 275 21.34 12.75 -14.62
N GLY A 276 20.74 13.81 -15.15
CA GLY A 276 19.79 13.70 -16.25
C GLY A 276 18.36 13.30 -15.89
N TRP A 277 18.05 13.07 -14.62
CA TRP A 277 16.67 12.76 -14.20
C TRP A 277 15.67 13.85 -14.58
N GLN A 278 14.62 13.49 -15.34
CA GLN A 278 13.67 14.43 -15.93
C GLN A 278 12.35 14.61 -15.15
N GLN A 279 12.12 13.79 -14.11
CA GLN A 279 10.90 13.85 -13.32
C GLN A 279 11.12 14.58 -11.98
N GLY A 280 10.25 14.34 -10.98
CA GLY A 280 10.29 15.05 -9.70
C GLY A 280 11.57 14.81 -8.91
N LYS A 281 12.07 15.86 -8.23
CA LYS A 281 13.28 15.83 -7.39
C LYS A 281 12.93 16.30 -5.98
N GLY A 282 13.56 15.68 -4.98
CA GLY A 282 13.30 15.95 -3.56
C GLY A 282 12.00 15.30 -3.07
N PHE A 283 11.16 16.08 -2.41
CA PHE A 283 9.88 15.59 -1.87
C PHE A 283 8.72 15.84 -2.84
N ILE A 284 7.62 15.12 -2.62
CA ILE A 284 6.35 15.36 -3.30
C ILE A 284 5.85 16.76 -2.90
N THR A 285 5.69 17.65 -3.89
CA THR A 285 5.28 19.05 -3.67
C THR A 285 3.80 19.27 -3.96
N LYS A 286 3.27 20.38 -3.44
CA LYS A 286 1.90 20.83 -3.70
C LYS A 286 1.68 21.12 -5.19
N GLU A 287 2.66 21.73 -5.85
CA GLU A 287 2.63 22.07 -7.27
C GLU A 287 2.54 20.83 -8.14
N LEU A 288 3.35 19.79 -7.83
CA LEU A 288 3.26 18.50 -8.52
C LEU A 288 1.86 17.91 -8.35
N LEU A 289 1.39 17.77 -7.11
CA LEU A 289 0.08 17.20 -6.84
C LEU A 289 -1.05 17.98 -7.54
N LYS A 290 -1.02 19.32 -7.50
CA LYS A 290 -1.98 20.17 -8.19
C LYS A 290 -2.00 19.94 -9.70
N THR A 291 -0.84 19.61 -10.29
CA THR A 291 -0.71 19.44 -11.75
C THR A 291 -1.17 18.06 -12.21
N VAL A 292 -0.91 17.02 -11.42
CA VAL A 292 -1.07 15.63 -11.89
C VAL A 292 -2.28 14.90 -11.31
N LEU A 293 -2.79 15.31 -10.14
CA LEU A 293 -3.95 14.65 -9.54
C LEU A 293 -5.26 15.12 -10.19
N PRO A 294 -6.32 14.28 -10.19
CA PRO A 294 -7.67 14.75 -10.49
C PRO A 294 -8.07 15.83 -9.48
N GLY A 295 -8.80 16.82 -9.94
CA GLY A 295 -9.23 17.94 -9.09
C GLY A 295 -10.15 17.50 -7.94
N PRO A 296 -10.11 18.18 -6.76
CA PRO A 296 -10.98 17.82 -5.64
C PRO A 296 -12.48 18.05 -5.93
N LYS A 297 -12.80 18.82 -6.97
CA LYS A 297 -14.17 19.07 -7.43
C LYS A 297 -14.61 18.18 -8.59
N ASP A 298 -13.69 17.35 -9.12
CA ASP A 298 -14.04 16.40 -10.16
C ASP A 298 -14.98 15.33 -9.56
N ALA A 299 -15.85 14.80 -10.41
CA ALA A 299 -16.80 13.79 -9.98
C ALA A 299 -16.07 12.51 -9.53
N ASN A 300 -16.54 11.94 -8.42
CA ASN A 300 -16.21 10.59 -7.95
C ASN A 300 -14.70 10.26 -7.88
N VAL A 301 -13.91 11.18 -7.31
CA VAL A 301 -12.46 11.03 -7.12
C VAL A 301 -12.12 10.40 -5.77
N LYS A 302 -11.11 9.53 -5.73
CA LYS A 302 -10.54 8.97 -4.50
C LYS A 302 -9.01 9.04 -4.52
N VAL A 303 -8.43 9.48 -3.41
CA VAL A 303 -6.97 9.54 -3.23
C VAL A 303 -6.55 8.52 -2.19
N PHE A 304 -5.63 7.63 -2.54
CA PHE A 304 -5.04 6.65 -1.65
C PHE A 304 -3.63 7.06 -1.29
N VAL A 305 -3.30 7.02 0.00
CA VAL A 305 -1.97 7.38 0.50
C VAL A 305 -1.38 6.20 1.26
N CYS A 306 -0.14 5.83 0.96
CA CYS A 306 0.62 4.84 1.72
C CYS A 306 2.12 5.12 1.66
N GLY A 307 2.76 5.21 2.81
CA GLY A 307 4.19 5.48 2.88
C GLY A 307 4.69 5.66 4.32
N PRO A 308 5.90 6.19 4.51
CA PRO A 308 6.46 6.42 5.83
C PRO A 308 5.70 7.52 6.58
N PRO A 309 5.81 7.56 7.94
CA PRO A 309 5.10 8.53 8.78
C PRO A 309 5.30 9.99 8.37
N GLY A 310 6.52 10.37 7.95
CA GLY A 310 6.81 11.73 7.46
C GLY A 310 6.01 12.10 6.21
N MET A 311 5.81 11.14 5.31
CA MET A 311 5.00 11.34 4.11
C MET A 311 3.51 11.50 4.46
N TYR A 312 2.96 10.66 5.36
CA TYR A 312 1.59 10.85 5.84
C TYR A 312 1.40 12.25 6.42
N LYS A 313 2.32 12.68 7.30
CA LYS A 313 2.26 14.00 7.93
C LYS A 313 2.23 15.13 6.90
N ALA A 314 3.05 15.03 5.86
CA ALA A 314 3.14 16.05 4.82
C ALA A 314 1.93 16.04 3.86
N ILE A 315 1.47 14.86 3.43
CA ILE A 315 0.50 14.72 2.35
C ILE A 315 -0.94 14.76 2.85
N SER A 316 -1.29 14.00 3.91
CA SER A 316 -2.68 13.75 4.29
C SER A 316 -2.97 13.85 5.79
N GLY A 317 -1.96 14.08 6.61
CA GLY A 317 -2.02 13.88 8.06
C GLY A 317 -1.92 12.38 8.44
N PRO A 318 -1.50 12.09 9.68
CA PRO A 318 -1.36 10.71 10.16
C PRO A 318 -2.72 10.03 10.37
N LYS A 319 -2.72 8.69 10.40
CA LYS A 319 -3.84 7.91 10.95
C LYS A 319 -3.87 8.07 12.47
N LYS A 320 -5.05 8.04 13.06
CA LYS A 320 -5.22 8.01 14.50
C LYS A 320 -5.05 6.60 15.06
N SER A 321 -5.53 5.60 14.31
CA SER A 321 -5.34 4.17 14.61
C SER A 321 -5.38 3.36 13.30
N PRO A 322 -5.12 2.03 13.31
CA PRO A 322 -5.27 1.20 12.11
C PRO A 322 -6.65 1.25 11.45
N SER A 323 -7.71 1.48 12.20
CA SER A 323 -9.10 1.61 11.74
C SER A 323 -9.57 3.06 11.60
N ASP A 324 -8.95 4.01 12.31
CA ASP A 324 -9.32 5.44 12.28
C ASP A 324 -8.39 6.21 11.36
N GLN A 325 -8.94 6.75 10.28
CA GLN A 325 -8.20 7.52 9.28
C GLN A 325 -7.65 8.85 9.83
N GLY A 326 -8.11 9.30 11.02
CA GLY A 326 -7.75 10.61 11.57
C GLY A 326 -8.27 11.76 10.71
N ASP A 327 -7.84 12.98 11.02
CA ASP A 327 -8.21 14.17 10.25
C ASP A 327 -7.39 14.28 8.97
N LEU A 328 -7.98 14.90 7.96
CA LEU A 328 -7.25 15.29 6.77
C LEU A 328 -6.46 16.58 7.05
N ASN A 329 -5.18 16.53 6.80
CA ASN A 329 -4.24 17.65 6.92
C ASN A 329 -3.25 17.64 5.74
N GLY A 330 -2.23 18.51 5.79
CA GLY A 330 -1.16 18.55 4.80
C GLY A 330 -1.62 18.98 3.41
N LEU A 331 -0.82 18.61 2.41
CA LEU A 331 -0.97 19.11 1.04
C LEU A 331 -2.34 18.81 0.43
N LEU A 332 -2.93 17.65 0.70
CA LEU A 332 -4.26 17.31 0.16
C LEU A 332 -5.36 18.22 0.71
N LYS A 333 -5.32 18.55 2.02
CA LYS A 333 -6.24 19.52 2.60
C LYS A 333 -6.06 20.92 1.99
N GLU A 334 -4.80 21.35 1.82
CA GLU A 334 -4.48 22.64 1.21
C GLU A 334 -4.91 22.73 -0.27
N LEU A 335 -4.98 21.61 -0.97
CA LEU A 335 -5.48 21.52 -2.34
C LEU A 335 -7.02 21.47 -2.42
N GLY A 336 -7.70 21.40 -1.27
CA GLY A 336 -9.15 21.44 -1.19
C GLY A 336 -9.83 20.06 -1.26
N TYR A 337 -9.08 18.96 -1.07
CA TYR A 337 -9.69 17.65 -0.90
C TYR A 337 -10.42 17.55 0.44
N GLU A 338 -11.48 16.78 0.47
CA GLU A 338 -12.25 16.45 1.67
C GLU A 338 -11.78 15.12 2.28
N LYS A 339 -12.08 14.91 3.56
CA LYS A 339 -11.67 13.71 4.31
C LYS A 339 -12.19 12.44 3.65
N GLU A 340 -13.40 12.47 3.15
CA GLU A 340 -14.09 11.35 2.49
C GLU A 340 -13.43 10.96 1.17
N GLN A 341 -12.73 11.89 0.52
CA GLN A 341 -12.00 11.64 -0.73
C GLN A 341 -10.63 10.99 -0.48
N VAL A 342 -10.10 10.99 0.74
CA VAL A 342 -8.76 10.49 1.04
C VAL A 342 -8.83 9.23 1.89
N TYR A 343 -8.10 8.19 1.49
CA TYR A 343 -7.92 6.96 2.24
C TYR A 343 -6.44 6.70 2.51
N LYS A 344 -6.09 6.41 3.77
CA LYS A 344 -4.73 6.11 4.23
C LYS A 344 -4.65 4.60 4.53
N PHE A 345 -3.77 3.87 3.84
CA PHE A 345 -3.57 2.43 4.05
C PHE A 345 -2.91 2.08 5.38
#